data_53180ec091e621df3cd07bae194e234b
#
_entry.id   53180ec091e621df3cd07bae194e234b
#
_cell.length_a   1.000
_cell.length_b   1.000
_cell.length_c   1.000
_cell.angle_alpha   90.00
_cell.angle_beta   90.00
_cell.angle_gamma   90.00
#
_symmetry.space_group_name_H-M   'P 1'
#
loop_
_entity.id
_entity.type
_entity.pdbx_description
1 polymer ?
#
loop_
_entity_poly.entity_id
_entity_poly.type
_entity_poly.pdbx_seq_one_letter_code
_entity_poly.pdbx_strand_id
1 'polypeptide(L)'
;MNLKGQRVTVMGLGLFGGGVGAVRFLVRKGAVVTVTDLRPEKDLRASVSALNGLPIAFKLGGHEETDFRKTDLIVANPAVPRSSRYLKIAESAGVPITSEICLFVERCPAPIIGITGSSGKTTTTVLIGEMLKQKDKRTQIGGNIGGSLLDELDLLHADVP
;
A
#
# COMPACT_ATOMS: atom_id res chain seq x y z
N MET A 1 -14.86 -2.51 3.52
CA MET A 1 -14.78 -1.13 4.05
C MET A 1 -14.95 -0.15 2.90
N ASN A 2 -15.87 0.81 3.02
CA ASN A 2 -16.04 1.88 2.02
C ASN A 2 -15.04 3.01 2.31
N LEU A 3 -14.24 3.38 1.31
CA LEU A 3 -13.19 4.41 1.46
C LEU A 3 -13.64 5.80 1.00
N LYS A 4 -14.81 5.90 0.35
CA LYS A 4 -15.30 7.17 -0.21
C LYS A 4 -15.52 8.21 0.89
N GLY A 5 -14.85 9.34 0.76
CA GLY A 5 -14.91 10.45 1.71
C GLY A 5 -14.15 10.24 3.01
N GLN A 6 -13.54 9.07 3.23
CA GLN A 6 -12.71 8.83 4.41
C GLN A 6 -11.38 9.59 4.33
N ARG A 7 -10.97 10.16 5.43
CA ARG A 7 -9.63 10.74 5.59
C ARG A 7 -8.65 9.61 5.84
N VAL A 8 -7.67 9.46 4.97
CA VAL A 8 -6.68 8.40 5.06
C VAL A 8 -5.28 8.99 5.10
N THR A 9 -4.53 8.64 6.13
CA THR A 9 -3.13 9.02 6.24
C THR A 9 -2.25 7.88 5.78
N VAL A 10 -1.46 8.12 4.72
CA VAL A 10 -0.43 7.20 4.25
C VAL A 10 0.88 7.56 4.92
N MET A 11 1.37 6.70 5.81
CA MET A 11 2.60 6.87 6.55
C MET A 11 3.76 6.15 5.87
N GLY A 12 4.67 6.93 5.30
CA GLY A 12 5.81 6.43 4.54
C GLY A 12 5.47 6.22 3.06
N LEU A 13 5.77 7.23 2.23
CA LEU A 13 5.61 7.12 0.76
C LEU A 13 6.61 6.12 0.17
N GLY A 14 7.84 6.13 0.69
CA GLY A 14 8.89 5.23 0.27
C GLY A 14 9.41 5.49 -1.14
N LEU A 15 10.40 4.66 -1.55
CA LEU A 15 11.09 4.78 -2.84
C LEU A 15 10.74 3.65 -3.83
N PHE A 16 10.08 2.59 -3.37
CA PHE A 16 9.90 1.34 -4.13
C PHE A 16 8.48 1.12 -4.66
N GLY A 17 7.68 2.17 -4.73
CA GLY A 17 6.37 2.14 -5.41
C GLY A 17 5.16 1.72 -4.57
N GLY A 18 5.31 0.94 -3.49
CA GLY A 18 4.17 0.48 -2.69
C GLY A 18 3.34 1.62 -2.09
N GLY A 19 3.99 2.65 -1.53
CA GLY A 19 3.29 3.83 -1.05
C GLY A 19 2.58 4.59 -2.17
N VAL A 20 3.20 4.69 -3.34
CA VAL A 20 2.60 5.33 -4.53
C VAL A 20 1.35 4.58 -4.97
N GLY A 21 1.42 3.25 -5.07
CA GLY A 21 0.27 2.42 -5.42
C GLY A 21 -0.86 2.52 -4.42
N ALA A 22 -0.54 2.51 -3.11
CA ALA A 22 -1.54 2.71 -2.06
C ALA A 22 -2.26 4.06 -2.22
N VAL A 23 -1.52 5.15 -2.45
CA VAL A 23 -2.09 6.50 -2.66
C VAL A 23 -3.01 6.52 -3.87
N ARG A 24 -2.56 6.01 -5.03
CA ARG A 24 -3.38 5.94 -6.25
C ARG A 24 -4.67 5.17 -6.02
N PHE A 25 -4.56 4.01 -5.39
CA PHE A 25 -5.72 3.18 -5.06
C PHE A 25 -6.72 3.93 -4.17
N LEU A 26 -6.24 4.55 -3.09
CA LEU A 26 -7.09 5.30 -2.15
C LEU A 26 -7.82 6.46 -2.84
N VAL A 27 -7.12 7.22 -3.67
CA VAL A 27 -7.73 8.32 -4.46
C VAL A 27 -8.77 7.78 -5.43
N ARG A 28 -8.48 6.70 -6.17
CA ARG A 28 -9.46 6.05 -7.05
C ARG A 28 -10.71 5.59 -6.31
N LYS A 29 -10.58 5.17 -5.05
CA LYS A 29 -11.73 4.77 -4.21
C LYS A 29 -12.39 5.96 -3.50
N GLY A 30 -11.99 7.19 -3.82
CA GLY A 30 -12.62 8.43 -3.34
C GLY A 30 -12.24 8.85 -1.92
N ALA A 31 -11.13 8.37 -1.39
CA ALA A 31 -10.62 8.81 -0.10
C ALA A 31 -9.98 10.21 -0.18
N VAL A 32 -9.99 10.94 0.93
CA VAL A 32 -9.23 12.17 1.13
C VAL A 32 -7.87 11.79 1.71
N VAL A 33 -6.82 11.90 0.89
CA VAL A 33 -5.51 11.32 1.20
C VAL A 33 -4.52 12.38 1.67
N THR A 34 -3.90 12.13 2.83
CA THR A 34 -2.70 12.83 3.31
C THR A 34 -1.53 11.85 3.29
N VAL A 35 -0.44 12.26 2.66
CA VAL A 35 0.81 11.49 2.61
C VAL A 35 1.81 12.13 3.54
N THR A 36 2.41 11.35 4.45
CA THR A 36 3.45 11.83 5.36
C THR A 36 4.67 10.92 5.31
N ASP A 37 5.87 11.51 5.26
CA ASP A 37 7.15 10.79 5.28
C ASP A 37 8.20 11.59 6.07
N LEU A 38 9.10 10.89 6.77
CA LEU A 38 10.23 11.53 7.46
C LEU A 38 11.24 12.13 6.49
N ARG A 39 11.32 11.60 5.28
CA ARG A 39 12.22 12.11 4.23
C ARG A 39 11.66 13.40 3.65
N PRO A 40 12.52 14.36 3.37
CA PRO A 40 12.14 15.57 2.65
C PRO A 40 11.81 15.27 1.18
N GLU A 41 11.07 16.16 0.55
CA GLU A 41 10.62 16.03 -0.83
C GLU A 41 11.74 15.72 -1.82
N LYS A 42 12.91 16.36 -1.63
CA LYS A 42 14.09 16.15 -2.49
C LYS A 42 14.52 14.69 -2.60
N ASP A 43 14.32 13.89 -1.55
CA ASP A 43 14.67 12.48 -1.50
C ASP A 43 13.54 11.57 -2.05
N LEU A 44 12.33 12.13 -2.20
CA LEU A 44 11.13 11.43 -2.65
C LEU A 44 10.64 11.89 -4.04
N ARG A 45 11.46 12.64 -4.78
CA ARG A 45 11.07 13.29 -6.06
C ARG A 45 10.38 12.34 -7.02
N ALA A 46 10.91 11.15 -7.22
CA ALA A 46 10.33 10.18 -8.14
C ALA A 46 8.92 9.74 -7.69
N SER A 47 8.77 9.45 -6.40
CA SER A 47 7.48 9.03 -5.82
C SER A 47 6.46 10.18 -5.82
N VAL A 48 6.90 11.41 -5.51
CA VAL A 48 6.04 12.60 -5.57
C VAL A 48 5.61 12.89 -7.00
N SER A 49 6.55 12.88 -7.96
CA SER A 49 6.26 13.10 -9.39
C SER A 49 5.27 12.07 -9.94
N ALA A 50 5.35 10.82 -9.48
CA ALA A 50 4.42 9.76 -9.89
C ALA A 50 2.97 9.98 -9.41
N LEU A 51 2.77 10.93 -8.49
CA LEU A 51 1.46 11.29 -7.91
C LEU A 51 0.98 12.68 -8.36
N ASN A 52 1.70 13.33 -9.27
CA ASN A 52 1.33 14.65 -9.77
C ASN A 52 -0.10 14.66 -10.35
N GLY A 53 -0.84 15.73 -10.04
CA GLY A 53 -2.22 15.91 -10.50
C GLY A 53 -3.27 15.18 -9.66
N LEU A 54 -2.89 14.39 -8.66
CA LEU A 54 -3.85 13.79 -7.73
C LEU A 54 -4.22 14.76 -6.60
N PRO A 55 -5.47 14.75 -6.12
CA PRO A 55 -5.95 15.62 -5.04
C PRO A 55 -5.49 15.08 -3.67
N ILE A 56 -4.22 15.22 -3.37
CA ILE A 56 -3.58 14.72 -2.15
C ILE A 56 -2.81 15.83 -1.44
N ALA A 57 -2.73 15.73 -0.11
CA ALA A 57 -1.89 16.60 0.69
C ALA A 57 -0.57 15.91 1.03
N PHE A 58 0.57 16.59 0.83
CA PHE A 58 1.88 16.11 1.21
C PHE A 58 2.37 16.80 2.49
N LYS A 59 2.90 16.01 3.42
CA LYS A 59 3.61 16.44 4.63
C LYS A 59 4.91 15.67 4.71
N LEU A 60 5.96 16.21 4.11
CA LEU A 60 7.25 15.57 3.93
C LEU A 60 8.31 16.24 4.80
N GLY A 61 9.29 15.46 5.24
CA GLY A 61 10.35 15.92 6.16
C GLY A 61 9.96 15.82 7.64
N GLY A 62 8.87 15.14 7.96
CA GLY A 62 8.41 14.92 9.33
C GLY A 62 6.98 14.42 9.40
N HIS A 63 6.54 14.15 10.61
CA HIS A 63 5.16 13.75 10.90
C HIS A 63 4.53 14.68 11.92
N GLU A 64 3.26 15.00 11.77
CA GLU A 64 2.46 15.75 12.73
C GLU A 64 1.48 14.82 13.46
N GLU A 65 1.37 14.94 14.78
CA GLU A 65 0.47 14.07 15.58
C GLU A 65 -1.00 14.19 15.15
N THR A 66 -1.40 15.37 14.70
CA THR A 66 -2.77 15.64 14.23
C THR A 66 -3.18 14.73 13.07
N ASP A 67 -2.24 14.35 12.20
CA ASP A 67 -2.51 13.49 11.04
C ASP A 67 -2.78 12.04 11.44
N PHE A 68 -2.40 11.67 12.65
CA PHE A 68 -2.59 10.33 13.21
C PHE A 68 -3.80 10.26 14.16
N ARG A 69 -4.22 11.41 14.71
CA ARG A 69 -5.41 11.50 15.57
C ARG A 69 -6.69 11.84 14.81
N LYS A 70 -6.58 12.66 13.75
CA LYS A 70 -7.73 13.24 13.02
C LYS A 70 -7.88 12.60 11.64
N THR A 71 -7.66 11.32 11.55
CA THR A 71 -7.82 10.50 10.34
C THR A 71 -8.73 9.32 10.63
N ASP A 72 -9.32 8.74 9.61
CA ASP A 72 -10.27 7.62 9.75
C ASP A 72 -9.58 6.27 9.51
N LEU A 73 -8.40 6.29 8.87
CA LEU A 73 -7.57 5.12 8.60
C LEU A 73 -6.11 5.54 8.42
N ILE A 74 -5.18 4.70 8.88
CA ILE A 74 -3.76 4.79 8.55
C ILE A 74 -3.35 3.62 7.67
N VAL A 75 -2.66 3.94 6.57
CA VAL A 75 -1.97 2.96 5.74
C VAL A 75 -0.47 3.13 5.97
N ALA A 76 0.10 2.23 6.76
CA ALA A 76 1.51 2.27 7.12
C ALA A 76 2.37 1.47 6.13
N ASN A 77 3.47 2.08 5.68
CA ASN A 77 4.48 1.37 4.89
C ASN A 77 5.13 0.28 5.77
N PRO A 78 5.41 -0.92 5.22
CA PRO A 78 6.05 -2.00 5.97
C PRO A 78 7.40 -1.64 6.62
N ALA A 79 8.10 -0.63 6.09
CA ALA A 79 9.35 -0.14 6.68
C ALA A 79 9.15 0.69 7.96
N VAL A 80 7.92 1.09 8.28
CA VAL A 80 7.60 1.81 9.51
C VAL A 80 7.63 0.83 10.69
N PRO A 81 8.48 1.06 11.70
CA PRO A 81 8.51 0.17 12.87
C PRO A 81 7.18 0.20 13.63
N ARG A 82 6.70 -0.95 14.08
CA ARG A 82 5.50 -1.03 14.94
C ARG A 82 5.64 -0.24 16.24
N SER A 83 6.87 -0.02 16.71
CA SER A 83 7.19 0.81 17.87
C SER A 83 7.09 2.31 17.60
N SER A 84 6.77 2.74 16.37
CA SER A 84 6.65 4.16 16.03
C SER A 84 5.69 4.88 16.96
N ARG A 85 6.14 6.03 17.52
CA ARG A 85 5.31 6.88 18.39
C ARG A 85 4.01 7.31 17.70
N TYR A 86 4.05 7.53 16.40
CA TYR A 86 2.89 7.99 15.64
C TYR A 86 1.84 6.90 15.46
N LEU A 87 2.26 5.64 15.27
CA LEU A 87 1.33 4.51 15.27
C LEU A 87 0.68 4.31 16.64
N LYS A 88 1.45 4.46 17.72
CA LYS A 88 0.90 4.42 19.09
C LYS A 88 -0.09 5.54 19.37
N ILE A 89 0.14 6.73 18.82
CA ILE A 89 -0.81 7.85 18.89
C ILE A 89 -2.12 7.50 18.20
N ALA A 90 -2.04 6.91 17.01
CA ALA A 90 -3.21 6.46 16.27
C ALA A 90 -3.99 5.36 17.02
N GLU A 91 -3.28 4.34 17.54
CA GLU A 91 -3.87 3.28 18.36
C GLU A 91 -4.59 3.86 19.57
N SER A 92 -3.96 4.80 20.29
CA SER A 92 -4.56 5.48 21.45
C SER A 92 -5.78 6.33 21.09
N ALA A 93 -5.87 6.79 19.85
CA ALA A 93 -7.01 7.54 19.33
C ALA A 93 -8.10 6.63 18.73
N GLY A 94 -7.91 5.30 18.76
CA GLY A 94 -8.83 4.33 18.18
C GLY A 94 -8.83 4.32 16.65
N VAL A 95 -7.79 4.89 16.00
CA VAL A 95 -7.69 4.94 14.56
C VAL A 95 -7.15 3.59 14.04
N PRO A 96 -7.87 2.91 13.15
CA PRO A 96 -7.41 1.64 12.58
C PRO A 96 -6.15 1.85 11.72
N ILE A 97 -5.25 0.86 11.81
CA ILE A 97 -3.99 0.84 11.08
C ILE A 97 -3.97 -0.38 10.17
N THR A 98 -3.64 -0.17 8.91
CA THR A 98 -3.48 -1.22 7.90
C THR A 98 -2.21 -1.01 7.09
N SER A 99 -1.98 -1.84 6.10
CA SER A 99 -0.88 -1.73 5.14
C SER A 99 -1.37 -1.93 3.71
N GLU A 100 -0.56 -1.58 2.72
CA GLU A 100 -0.86 -1.82 1.31
C GLU A 100 -1.25 -3.28 1.06
N ILE A 101 -0.47 -4.23 1.57
CA ILE A 101 -0.73 -5.66 1.36
C ILE A 101 -2.02 -6.13 2.05
N CYS A 102 -2.35 -5.62 3.24
CA CYS A 102 -3.60 -5.94 3.90
C CYS A 102 -4.79 -5.39 3.11
N LEU A 103 -4.70 -4.15 2.60
CA LEU A 103 -5.73 -3.59 1.72
C LEU A 103 -5.93 -4.41 0.45
N PHE A 104 -4.86 -4.96 -0.11
CA PHE A 104 -4.93 -5.84 -1.26
C PHE A 104 -5.60 -7.18 -0.91
N VAL A 105 -5.11 -7.87 0.12
CA VAL A 105 -5.63 -9.19 0.53
C VAL A 105 -7.11 -9.14 0.87
N GLU A 106 -7.56 -8.09 1.56
CA GLU A 106 -8.98 -7.90 1.91
C GLU A 106 -9.91 -7.71 0.70
N ARG A 107 -9.37 -7.31 -0.45
CA ARG A 107 -10.14 -6.93 -1.64
C ARG A 107 -9.87 -7.78 -2.86
N CYS A 108 -8.85 -8.61 -2.82
CA CYS A 108 -8.52 -9.48 -3.93
C CYS A 108 -9.64 -10.51 -4.14
N PRO A 109 -10.27 -10.54 -5.32
CA PRO A 109 -11.34 -11.49 -5.61
C PRO A 109 -10.80 -12.89 -5.98
N ALA A 110 -9.50 -13.00 -6.29
CA ALA A 110 -8.85 -14.22 -6.74
C ALA A 110 -8.16 -14.96 -5.58
N PRO A 111 -7.92 -16.26 -5.71
CA PRO A 111 -7.10 -17.02 -4.76
C PRO A 111 -5.68 -16.44 -4.64
N ILE A 112 -5.16 -16.38 -3.42
CA ILE A 112 -3.84 -15.82 -3.12
C ILE A 112 -2.92 -16.93 -2.61
N ILE A 113 -1.73 -17.01 -3.20
CA ILE A 113 -0.62 -17.83 -2.68
C ILE A 113 0.40 -16.90 -2.05
N GLY A 114 0.45 -16.87 -0.71
CA GLY A 114 1.39 -16.06 0.04
C GLY A 114 2.72 -16.78 0.27
N ILE A 115 3.83 -16.14 -0.10
CA ILE A 115 5.19 -16.69 0.06
C ILE A 115 5.98 -15.79 0.98
N THR A 116 6.43 -16.35 2.10
CA THR A 116 7.25 -15.65 3.08
C THR A 116 8.51 -16.45 3.40
N GLY A 117 9.50 -15.82 4.02
CA GLY A 117 10.76 -16.45 4.42
C GLY A 117 11.91 -15.45 4.47
N SER A 118 13.02 -15.85 5.06
CA SER A 118 14.24 -15.05 5.13
C SER A 118 14.98 -15.00 3.77
N SER A 119 14.92 -16.08 3.00
CA SER A 119 15.60 -16.24 1.71
C SER A 119 14.70 -16.97 0.71
N GLY A 120 15.01 -16.90 -0.58
CA GLY A 120 14.34 -17.64 -1.65
C GLY A 120 12.94 -17.18 -2.07
N LYS A 121 12.33 -16.19 -1.38
CA LYS A 121 10.96 -15.73 -1.68
C LYS A 121 10.74 -15.41 -3.16
N THR A 122 11.56 -14.55 -3.72
CA THR A 122 11.42 -14.11 -5.12
C THR A 122 11.51 -15.28 -6.10
N THR A 123 12.50 -16.15 -5.93
CA THR A 123 12.68 -17.32 -6.79
C THR A 123 11.47 -18.25 -6.71
N THR A 124 11.01 -18.56 -5.50
CA THR A 124 9.83 -19.43 -5.29
C THR A 124 8.57 -18.80 -5.89
N THR A 125 8.37 -17.49 -5.73
CA THR A 125 7.24 -16.77 -6.30
C THR A 125 7.23 -16.87 -7.83
N VAL A 126 8.37 -16.63 -8.46
CA VAL A 126 8.50 -16.70 -9.93
C VAL A 126 8.25 -18.13 -10.42
N LEU A 127 8.86 -19.14 -9.79
CA LEU A 127 8.67 -20.54 -10.17
C LEU A 127 7.21 -20.98 -10.07
N ILE A 128 6.53 -20.68 -8.98
CA ILE A 128 5.10 -20.99 -8.83
C ILE A 128 4.28 -20.27 -9.90
N GLY A 129 4.56 -19.00 -10.15
CA GLY A 129 3.88 -18.23 -11.19
C GLY A 129 4.04 -18.86 -12.59
N GLU A 130 5.25 -19.28 -12.94
CA GLU A 130 5.50 -19.95 -14.23
C GLU A 130 4.80 -21.32 -14.33
N MET A 131 4.79 -22.11 -13.25
CA MET A 131 4.05 -23.38 -13.20
C MET A 131 2.54 -23.18 -13.39
N LEU A 132 1.96 -22.13 -12.77
CA LEU A 132 0.54 -21.82 -12.92
C LEU A 132 0.20 -21.35 -14.34
N LYS A 133 1.05 -20.53 -14.95
CA LYS A 133 0.88 -20.10 -16.35
C LYS A 133 0.86 -21.27 -17.33
N GLN A 134 1.71 -22.29 -17.12
CA GLN A 134 1.72 -23.50 -17.95
C GLN A 134 0.43 -24.33 -17.85
N LYS A 135 -0.40 -24.06 -16.83
CA LYS A 135 -1.73 -24.67 -16.64
C LYS A 135 -2.86 -23.75 -17.14
N ASP A 136 -2.54 -22.81 -18.04
CA ASP A 136 -3.48 -21.81 -18.57
C ASP A 136 -4.17 -20.95 -17.48
N LYS A 137 -3.55 -20.84 -16.30
CA LYS A 137 -4.05 -19.98 -15.23
C LYS A 137 -3.57 -18.55 -15.44
N ARG A 138 -4.51 -17.60 -15.41
CA ARG A 138 -4.17 -16.18 -15.33
C ARG A 138 -3.52 -15.93 -13.98
N THR A 139 -2.25 -15.63 -13.99
CA THR A 139 -1.45 -15.50 -12.78
C THR A 139 -0.80 -14.14 -12.71
N GLN A 140 -1.06 -13.43 -11.61
CA GLN A 140 -0.40 -12.17 -11.28
C GLN A 140 0.63 -12.42 -10.18
N ILE A 141 1.83 -11.88 -10.37
CA ILE A 141 2.93 -11.94 -9.41
C ILE A 141 3.20 -10.54 -8.90
N GLY A 142 3.26 -10.36 -7.58
CA GLY A 142 3.53 -9.04 -7.00
C GLY A 142 3.97 -9.09 -5.54
N GLY A 143 4.18 -7.94 -4.95
CA GLY A 143 4.69 -7.75 -3.59
C GLY A 143 5.99 -6.94 -3.60
N ASN A 144 7.11 -7.52 -3.10
CA ASN A 144 8.42 -6.86 -3.18
C ASN A 144 9.06 -6.90 -4.59
N ILE A 145 8.35 -7.46 -5.56
CA ILE A 145 8.75 -7.54 -6.98
C ILE A 145 7.60 -7.04 -7.85
N GLY A 146 7.93 -6.39 -8.93
CA GLY A 146 6.92 -5.79 -9.82
C GLY A 146 6.40 -4.45 -9.33
N GLY A 147 5.22 -4.09 -9.79
CA GLY A 147 4.47 -2.90 -9.37
C GLY A 147 3.65 -3.10 -8.09
N SER A 148 2.88 -2.08 -7.73
CA SER A 148 1.92 -2.20 -6.65
C SER A 148 0.77 -3.14 -7.03
N LEU A 149 0.52 -4.15 -6.20
CA LEU A 149 -0.62 -5.06 -6.37
C LEU A 149 -1.98 -4.32 -6.34
N LEU A 150 -2.06 -3.20 -5.62
CA LEU A 150 -3.27 -2.38 -5.58
C LEU A 150 -3.57 -1.66 -6.90
N ASP A 151 -2.54 -1.37 -7.71
CA ASP A 151 -2.75 -0.79 -9.05
C ASP A 151 -3.37 -1.80 -10.01
N GLU A 152 -3.14 -3.08 -9.80
CA GLU A 152 -3.62 -4.17 -10.64
C GLU A 152 -4.90 -4.84 -10.12
N LEU A 153 -5.37 -4.46 -8.92
CA LEU A 153 -6.51 -5.08 -8.27
C LEU A 153 -7.78 -5.08 -9.14
N ASP A 154 -8.00 -3.99 -9.88
CA ASP A 154 -9.18 -3.86 -10.75
C ASP A 154 -9.09 -4.75 -12.02
N LEU A 155 -7.93 -5.36 -12.30
CA LEU A 155 -7.70 -6.32 -13.39
C LEU A 155 -7.89 -7.78 -12.95
N LEU A 156 -7.98 -8.02 -11.64
CA LEU A 156 -8.19 -9.36 -11.08
C LEU A 156 -9.67 -9.68 -11.03
N HIS A 157 -10.02 -10.88 -11.48
CA HIS A 157 -11.39 -11.37 -11.49
C HIS A 157 -11.52 -12.64 -10.65
N ALA A 158 -12.71 -12.85 -10.09
CA ALA A 158 -13.02 -14.05 -9.29
C ALA A 158 -13.01 -15.35 -10.11
N ASP A 159 -13.15 -15.23 -11.44
CA ASP A 159 -13.29 -16.35 -12.38
C ASP A 159 -11.94 -16.95 -12.79
N VAL A 160 -11.01 -17.05 -11.86
CA VAL A 160 -9.77 -17.82 -12.07
C VAL A 160 -10.02 -19.22 -11.53
N PRO A 161 -10.26 -20.20 -12.41
CA PRO A 161 -10.47 -21.57 -11.98
C PRO A 161 -9.22 -22.15 -11.34
#